data_62a79ba9964681eac2160fcdc96aff7c
#
_entry.id   62a79ba9964681eac2160fcdc96aff7c
#
_cell.length_a   1.000
_cell.length_b   1.000
_cell.length_c   1.000
_cell.angle_alpha   90.00
_cell.angle_beta   90.00
_cell.angle_gamma   90.00
#
_symmetry.space_group_name_H-M   'P 1'
#
loop_
_entity.id
_entity.type
_entity.pdbx_description
1 polymer ?
#
loop_
_entity_poly.entity_id
_entity_poly.type
_entity_poly.pdbx_seq_one_letter_code
_entity_poly.pdbx_strand_id
1 'polypeptide(L)'
;MVENLKENLKNNFTNSPKAKIIIGAVSALLITLIVTLICMRKNITIIVDGKKEAFITYKGTVKDILAEKGIEIAPKDKVQPALDEKISSKDIINIKRAVEVEMVVANKTIVIKTAEDTIKDMIKSENEELRAEGIEFNEEIDEITPSLDTEISDNLTIQLVKVEITNEVATEDINYETVVEEDENLDINNEDIRQVGEAGQKEITYKVVKKDGKEVSREVVQSKVIKEPVNEIIAQGTRRVFASRDGNMEYKDLIYCESTAYAGDGITATGTVPSYKPAGISTIAVDPRVIPLGSLVYVEGYGKAIASDTGGLIKGNIIDVFLNSESECRSWGRKYNVPVYILAYPGEW
;
A
#
# COMPACT_ATOMS: atom_id res chain seq x y z
N MET A 1 40.01 22.49 107.38
CA MET A 1 41.04 22.11 106.35
C MET A 1 40.62 22.27 104.92
N VAL A 2 39.39 21.93 104.53
CA VAL A 2 38.89 22.04 103.20
C VAL A 2 38.56 23.46 102.78
N GLU A 3 38.15 24.36 103.70
CA GLU A 3 37.86 25.76 103.46
C GLU A 3 39.14 26.57 103.17
N ASN A 4 40.25 26.33 103.92
CA ASN A 4 41.50 26.95 103.68
C ASN A 4 42.16 26.56 102.31
N LEU A 5 41.85 25.33 101.85
CA LEU A 5 42.31 24.89 100.51
C LEU A 5 41.54 25.60 99.37
N LYS A 6 40.25 25.83 99.63
CA LYS A 6 39.39 26.57 98.70
C LYS A 6 39.73 28.03 98.58
N GLU A 7 40.08 28.69 99.69
CA GLU A 7 40.48 30.08 99.76
C GLU A 7 41.91 30.29 99.14
N ASN A 8 42.87 29.40 99.40
CA ASN A 8 44.18 29.39 98.83
C ASN A 8 44.19 29.10 97.35
N LEU A 9 43.33 28.20 96.87
CA LEU A 9 43.16 28.00 95.42
C LEU A 9 42.51 29.22 94.75
N LYS A 10 41.52 29.83 95.40
CA LYS A 10 40.83 31.03 94.86
C LYS A 10 41.77 32.21 94.79
N ASN A 11 42.65 32.49 95.82
CA ASN A 11 43.53 33.58 95.85
C ASN A 11 44.77 33.42 94.92
N ASN A 12 45.29 32.22 94.78
CA ASN A 12 46.41 31.95 93.95
C ASN A 12 46.04 31.87 92.40
N PHE A 13 44.84 31.45 92.12
CA PHE A 13 44.41 31.38 90.71
C PHE A 13 43.82 32.67 90.16
N THR A 14 43.21 33.53 91.05
CA THR A 14 42.57 34.76 90.53
C THR A 14 43.42 36.02 90.55
N ASN A 15 44.45 36.09 91.37
CA ASN A 15 45.25 37.33 91.58
C ASN A 15 46.67 37.33 90.95
N SER A 16 47.16 36.20 90.48
CA SER A 16 48.47 36.14 89.82
C SER A 16 48.34 36.79 88.39
N PRO A 17 49.23 37.63 87.97
CA PRO A 17 49.20 38.20 86.61
C PRO A 17 49.24 37.11 85.53
N LYS A 18 49.95 36.00 85.80
CA LYS A 18 49.94 34.80 84.87
C LYS A 18 48.61 34.12 84.82
N ALA A 19 47.89 34.01 85.97
CA ALA A 19 46.55 33.41 86.00
C ALA A 19 45.48 34.26 85.24
N LYS A 20 45.59 35.60 85.35
CA LYS A 20 44.71 36.52 84.58
C LYS A 20 44.97 36.43 83.07
N ILE A 21 46.21 36.25 82.65
CA ILE A 21 46.58 36.05 81.26
C ILE A 21 46.06 34.71 80.73
N ILE A 22 46.18 33.62 81.52
CA ILE A 22 45.65 32.29 81.18
C ILE A 22 44.15 32.32 81.07
N ILE A 23 43.45 32.92 82.06
CA ILE A 23 42.00 33.06 82.04
C ILE A 23 41.51 33.88 80.81
N GLY A 24 42.24 34.99 80.52
CA GLY A 24 41.97 35.81 79.34
C GLY A 24 42.17 35.04 78.03
N ALA A 25 43.25 34.26 77.93
CA ALA A 25 43.54 33.44 76.75
C ALA A 25 42.49 32.32 76.57
N VAL A 26 42.07 31.60 77.67
CA VAL A 26 41.04 30.61 77.63
C VAL A 26 39.68 31.20 77.29
N SER A 27 39.36 32.38 77.85
CA SER A 27 38.10 33.08 77.50
C SER A 27 38.10 33.54 76.02
N ALA A 28 39.21 34.04 75.49
CA ALA A 28 39.33 34.42 74.10
C ALA A 28 39.23 33.23 73.17
N LEU A 29 39.80 32.05 73.54
CA LEU A 29 39.66 30.81 72.84
C LEU A 29 38.20 30.28 72.84
N LEU A 30 37.50 30.36 74.00
CA LEU A 30 36.10 30.02 74.11
C LEU A 30 35.17 30.92 73.28
N ILE A 31 35.43 32.22 73.30
CA ILE A 31 34.68 33.18 72.49
C ILE A 31 34.91 32.92 71.00
N THR A 32 36.17 32.69 70.57
CA THR A 32 36.45 32.30 69.18
C THR A 32 35.78 31.00 68.78
N LEU A 33 35.78 30.03 69.66
CA LEU A 33 35.07 28.74 69.42
C LEU A 33 33.53 28.94 69.28
N ILE A 34 32.95 29.75 70.19
CA ILE A 34 31.51 30.06 70.14
C ILE A 34 31.19 30.83 68.86
N VAL A 35 31.99 31.82 68.49
CA VAL A 35 31.79 32.58 67.24
C VAL A 35 31.93 31.69 66.02
N THR A 36 32.92 30.80 65.98
CA THR A 36 33.04 29.81 64.88
C THR A 36 31.86 28.89 64.79
N LEU A 37 31.36 28.34 65.90
CA LEU A 37 30.18 27.53 65.92
C LEU A 37 28.92 28.27 65.45
N ILE A 38 28.75 29.55 65.82
CA ILE A 38 27.66 30.39 65.36
C ILE A 38 27.77 30.66 63.84
N CYS A 39 28.97 30.96 63.37
CA CYS A 39 29.24 31.20 61.95
C CYS A 39 29.08 29.95 61.10
N MET A 40 29.39 28.77 61.63
CA MET A 40 29.20 27.49 60.94
C MET A 40 27.75 26.98 60.95
N ARG A 41 26.85 27.55 61.78
CA ARG A 41 25.46 27.18 61.84
C ARG A 41 24.74 27.55 60.59
N LYS A 42 24.18 26.55 59.90
CA LYS A 42 23.36 26.70 58.68
C LYS A 42 21.94 26.27 58.96
N ASN A 43 20.97 27.05 58.51
CA ASN A 43 19.56 26.67 58.51
C ASN A 43 19.20 26.31 57.08
N ILE A 44 18.86 25.05 56.83
CA ILE A 44 18.60 24.51 55.50
C ILE A 44 17.20 23.84 55.49
N THR A 45 16.67 23.66 54.27
CA THR A 45 15.44 22.92 54.05
C THR A 45 15.73 21.73 53.13
N ILE A 46 15.35 20.53 53.54
CA ILE A 46 15.29 19.37 52.63
C ILE A 46 13.90 19.20 52.17
N ILE A 47 13.75 18.96 50.87
CA ILE A 47 12.45 18.57 50.22
C ILE A 47 12.65 17.20 49.64
N VAL A 48 11.87 16.21 50.15
CA VAL A 48 11.84 14.85 49.60
C VAL A 48 10.47 14.62 49.01
N ASP A 49 10.36 14.43 47.74
CA ASP A 49 9.08 14.22 46.99
C ASP A 49 8.01 15.25 47.39
N GLY A 50 8.41 16.53 47.45
CA GLY A 50 7.55 17.64 47.82
C GLY A 50 7.35 17.85 49.34
N LYS A 51 7.75 16.92 50.21
CA LYS A 51 7.67 17.08 51.67
C LYS A 51 8.85 17.85 52.21
N LYS A 52 8.58 18.99 52.90
CA LYS A 52 9.57 19.95 53.37
C LYS A 52 9.92 19.73 54.81
N GLU A 53 11.23 19.64 55.16
CA GLU A 53 11.75 19.62 56.50
C GLU A 53 12.87 20.66 56.63
N ALA A 54 12.72 21.58 57.56
CA ALA A 54 13.77 22.58 57.89
C ALA A 54 14.52 22.15 59.16
N PHE A 55 15.84 22.26 59.16
CA PHE A 55 16.66 21.92 60.29
C PHE A 55 18.01 22.71 60.30
N ILE A 56 18.73 22.59 61.39
CA ILE A 56 20.01 23.23 61.58
C ILE A 56 21.13 22.18 61.44
N THR A 57 22.15 22.53 60.66
CA THR A 57 23.33 21.70 60.49
C THR A 57 24.61 22.51 60.53
N TYR A 58 25.72 21.85 60.79
CA TYR A 58 27.09 22.37 60.72
C TYR A 58 27.88 21.77 59.58
N LYS A 59 27.23 20.87 58.79
CA LYS A 59 27.90 20.22 57.66
C LYS A 59 28.09 21.12 56.48
N GLY A 60 29.08 20.75 55.64
CA GLY A 60 29.55 21.59 54.52
C GLY A 60 28.94 21.24 53.16
N THR A 61 28.62 19.97 52.91
CA THR A 61 28.16 19.45 51.62
C THR A 61 26.81 18.80 51.70
N VAL A 62 26.13 18.66 50.58
CA VAL A 62 24.84 17.94 50.47
C VAL A 62 24.98 16.51 51.01
N LYS A 63 26.01 15.79 50.56
CA LYS A 63 26.30 14.41 51.00
C LYS A 63 26.38 14.26 52.51
N ASP A 64 27.15 15.14 53.18
CA ASP A 64 27.36 15.10 54.63
C ASP A 64 26.06 15.38 55.40
N ILE A 65 25.20 16.26 54.85
CA ILE A 65 23.93 16.64 55.42
C ILE A 65 22.94 15.52 55.31
N LEU A 66 22.87 14.85 54.14
CA LEU A 66 21.98 13.68 53.91
C LEU A 66 22.40 12.51 54.82
N ALA A 67 23.72 12.28 54.97
CA ALA A 67 24.26 11.27 55.89
C ALA A 67 23.89 11.58 57.36
N GLU A 68 24.00 12.87 57.82
CA GLU A 68 23.58 13.31 59.15
C GLU A 68 22.10 13.02 59.41
N LYS A 69 21.25 13.12 58.42
CA LYS A 69 19.82 12.85 58.49
C LYS A 69 19.43 11.39 58.26
N GLY A 70 20.37 10.53 57.92
CA GLY A 70 20.10 9.13 57.58
C GLY A 70 19.30 8.97 56.30
N ILE A 71 19.39 9.94 55.36
CA ILE A 71 18.72 9.88 54.09
C ILE A 71 19.66 9.20 53.09
N GLU A 72 19.33 7.97 52.71
CA GLU A 72 20.05 7.24 51.67
C GLU A 72 19.53 7.66 50.31
N ILE A 73 20.43 7.78 49.31
CA ILE A 73 20.15 8.15 47.95
C ILE A 73 20.39 6.92 47.06
N ALA A 74 19.37 6.50 46.34
CA ALA A 74 19.46 5.42 45.37
C ALA A 74 20.15 5.94 44.05
N PRO A 75 20.72 5.04 43.25
CA PRO A 75 21.52 5.46 42.06
C PRO A 75 20.75 6.27 41.05
N LYS A 76 19.44 6.13 40.95
CA LYS A 76 18.57 6.86 39.97
C LYS A 76 17.83 8.05 40.63
N ASP A 77 18.01 8.31 41.93
CA ASP A 77 17.41 9.45 42.61
C ASP A 77 18.07 10.75 42.10
N LYS A 78 17.30 11.82 41.95
CA LYS A 78 17.77 13.14 41.54
C LYS A 78 17.91 14.04 42.75
N VAL A 79 19.08 14.58 42.95
CA VAL A 79 19.40 15.44 44.08
C VAL A 79 19.92 16.79 43.55
N GLN A 80 19.31 17.87 43.99
CA GLN A 80 19.71 19.23 43.70
C GLN A 80 19.82 20.07 44.99
N PRO A 81 20.95 20.77 45.21
CA PRO A 81 22.22 20.75 44.46
C PRO A 81 22.91 19.36 44.48
N ALA A 82 23.97 19.20 43.69
CA ALA A 82 24.69 17.91 43.60
C ALA A 82 25.31 17.49 44.94
N LEU A 83 25.55 16.18 45.14
CA LEU A 83 25.99 15.62 46.41
C LEU A 83 27.27 16.25 46.96
N ASP A 84 28.22 16.62 46.09
CA ASP A 84 29.52 17.19 46.49
C ASP A 84 29.45 18.72 46.60
N GLU A 85 28.31 19.34 46.28
CA GLU A 85 28.17 20.79 46.31
C GLU A 85 28.12 21.34 47.74
N LYS A 86 28.75 22.48 47.94
CA LYS A 86 28.79 23.19 49.23
C LYS A 86 27.50 23.93 49.47
N ILE A 87 26.94 23.75 50.64
CA ILE A 87 25.67 24.31 51.07
C ILE A 87 25.90 25.56 51.95
N SER A 88 25.12 26.57 51.75
CA SER A 88 25.04 27.79 52.54
C SER A 88 23.75 27.85 53.37
N SER A 89 23.74 28.80 54.35
CA SER A 89 22.50 28.97 55.14
C SER A 89 21.33 29.44 54.24
N LYS A 90 20.14 28.85 54.43
CA LYS A 90 18.90 29.03 53.68
C LYS A 90 18.83 28.28 52.34
N ASP A 91 19.84 27.49 52.00
CA ASP A 91 19.76 26.65 50.82
C ASP A 91 18.70 25.57 50.97
N ILE A 92 18.19 25.11 49.81
CA ILE A 92 17.22 24.06 49.73
C ILE A 92 17.87 22.89 49.01
N ILE A 93 17.79 21.70 49.66
CA ILE A 93 18.13 20.42 49.02
C ILE A 93 16.85 19.75 48.56
N ASN A 94 16.72 19.60 47.26
CA ASN A 94 15.58 18.93 46.67
C ASN A 94 15.98 17.51 46.28
N ILE A 95 15.22 16.51 46.74
CA ILE A 95 15.40 15.08 46.44
C ILE A 95 14.13 14.60 45.79
N LYS A 96 14.26 14.11 44.56
CA LYS A 96 13.20 13.39 43.85
C LYS A 96 13.58 11.93 43.78
N ARG A 97 12.76 11.07 44.34
CA ARG A 97 12.99 9.64 44.31
C ARG A 97 12.69 9.08 42.94
N ALA A 98 13.50 8.12 42.49
CA ALA A 98 13.22 7.38 41.28
C ALA A 98 11.99 6.49 41.50
N VAL A 99 11.07 6.55 40.55
CA VAL A 99 9.86 5.71 40.46
C VAL A 99 10.00 4.68 39.37
N GLU A 100 9.20 3.63 39.41
CA GLU A 100 9.14 2.62 38.36
C GLU A 100 8.12 3.02 37.32
N VAL A 101 8.55 2.96 36.04
CA VAL A 101 7.73 3.24 34.86
C VAL A 101 7.76 1.99 33.97
N GLU A 102 6.59 1.54 33.56
CA GLU A 102 6.46 0.43 32.63
C GLU A 102 6.41 0.95 31.18
N MET A 103 7.31 0.47 30.33
CA MET A 103 7.28 0.77 28.90
C MET A 103 6.96 -0.51 28.13
N VAL A 104 5.90 -0.47 27.32
CA VAL A 104 5.44 -1.55 26.46
C VAL A 104 5.83 -1.24 25.02
N VAL A 105 6.63 -2.11 24.41
CA VAL A 105 7.08 -1.99 23.02
C VAL A 105 6.93 -3.35 22.34
N ALA A 106 6.18 -3.42 21.24
CA ALA A 106 6.00 -4.64 20.44
C ALA A 106 5.67 -5.89 21.30
N ASN A 107 4.79 -5.77 22.29
CA ASN A 107 4.41 -6.82 23.27
C ASN A 107 5.50 -7.20 24.28
N LYS A 108 6.61 -6.46 24.36
CA LYS A 108 7.60 -6.59 25.43
C LYS A 108 7.37 -5.47 26.44
N THR A 109 7.32 -5.82 27.74
CA THR A 109 7.25 -4.84 28.82
C THR A 109 8.62 -4.74 29.46
N ILE A 110 9.14 -3.53 29.61
CA ILE A 110 10.36 -3.22 30.36
C ILE A 110 10.00 -2.27 31.49
N VAL A 111 10.71 -2.41 32.61
CA VAL A 111 10.56 -1.53 33.77
C VAL A 111 11.78 -0.64 33.86
N ILE A 112 11.56 0.67 33.83
CA ILE A 112 12.58 1.71 33.88
C ILE A 112 12.45 2.46 35.20
N LYS A 113 13.57 2.61 35.92
CA LYS A 113 13.62 3.46 37.14
C LYS A 113 14.15 4.84 36.76
N THR A 114 13.38 5.86 37.07
CA THR A 114 13.76 7.25 36.72
C THR A 114 13.22 8.26 37.73
N ALA A 115 13.94 9.35 37.92
CA ALA A 115 13.52 10.52 38.69
C ALA A 115 13.30 11.74 37.80
N GLU A 116 13.18 11.53 36.47
CA GLU A 116 12.94 12.63 35.54
C GLU A 116 11.51 13.19 35.67
N ASP A 117 11.27 14.37 35.09
CA ASP A 117 10.00 15.04 35.25
C ASP A 117 8.98 14.62 34.18
N THR A 118 9.44 14.39 32.97
CA THR A 118 8.60 14.04 31.82
C THR A 118 9.07 12.76 31.13
N ILE A 119 8.19 12.15 30.34
CA ILE A 119 8.53 11.00 29.50
C ILE A 119 9.66 11.35 28.53
N LYS A 120 9.66 12.58 27.98
CA LYS A 120 10.73 13.07 27.09
C LYS A 120 12.09 13.08 27.79
N ASP A 121 12.14 13.63 28.99
CA ASP A 121 13.39 13.69 29.78
C ASP A 121 13.87 12.30 30.16
N MET A 122 12.94 11.41 30.53
CA MET A 122 13.24 10.00 30.84
C MET A 122 13.85 9.29 29.62
N ILE A 123 13.22 9.36 28.44
CA ILE A 123 13.75 8.71 27.22
C ILE A 123 15.16 9.22 26.90
N LYS A 124 15.38 10.51 27.11
CA LYS A 124 16.69 11.13 26.84
C LYS A 124 17.76 10.69 27.86
N SER A 125 17.42 10.65 29.16
CA SER A 125 18.38 10.30 30.22
C SER A 125 18.67 8.80 30.26
N GLU A 126 17.67 7.95 30.01
CA GLU A 126 17.77 6.50 30.05
C GLU A 126 18.02 5.87 28.67
N ASN A 127 18.44 6.65 27.69
CA ASN A 127 18.63 6.21 26.30
C ASN A 127 19.62 5.04 26.17
N GLU A 128 20.68 4.98 26.99
CA GLU A 128 21.62 3.86 26.96
C GLU A 128 20.96 2.56 27.45
N GLU A 129 20.13 2.63 28.48
CA GLU A 129 19.37 1.50 29.00
C GLU A 129 18.33 1.00 27.99
N LEU A 130 17.60 1.93 27.34
CA LEU A 130 16.66 1.62 26.26
C LEU A 130 17.35 0.92 25.09
N ARG A 131 18.52 1.43 24.66
CA ARG A 131 19.31 0.80 23.60
C ARG A 131 19.84 -0.58 23.96
N ALA A 132 20.21 -0.80 25.21
CA ALA A 132 20.64 -2.12 25.69
C ALA A 132 19.49 -3.14 25.60
N GLU A 133 18.24 -2.70 25.72
CA GLU A 133 17.02 -3.49 25.53
C GLU A 133 16.58 -3.58 24.07
N GLY A 134 17.34 -2.98 23.14
CA GLY A 134 17.06 -2.96 21.70
C GLY A 134 16.01 -1.95 21.30
N ILE A 135 15.76 -0.93 22.13
CA ILE A 135 14.75 0.10 21.87
C ILE A 135 15.48 1.38 21.47
N GLU A 136 15.26 1.82 20.23
CA GLU A 136 15.71 3.09 19.70
C GLU A 136 14.49 3.92 19.32
N PHE A 137 14.24 5.00 20.05
CA PHE A 137 13.10 5.88 19.84
C PHE A 137 13.39 6.96 18.80
N ASN A 138 12.48 7.15 17.86
CA ASN A 138 12.51 8.23 16.89
C ASN A 138 11.27 9.13 17.06
N GLU A 139 11.46 10.33 17.62
CA GLU A 139 10.38 11.28 17.92
C GLU A 139 9.58 11.71 16.67
N GLU A 140 10.16 11.62 15.45
CA GLU A 140 9.51 12.06 14.22
C GLU A 140 8.53 11.03 13.65
N ILE A 141 8.73 9.74 13.91
CA ILE A 141 7.95 8.68 13.27
C ILE A 141 7.30 7.71 14.23
N ASP A 142 7.91 7.46 15.42
CA ASP A 142 7.36 6.53 16.41
C ASP A 142 6.16 7.14 17.14
N GLU A 143 5.21 6.30 17.52
CA GLU A 143 4.04 6.72 18.28
C GLU A 143 4.21 6.39 19.75
N ILE A 144 3.95 7.35 20.63
CA ILE A 144 4.04 7.16 22.09
C ILE A 144 2.77 7.63 22.79
N THR A 145 2.34 6.85 23.77
CA THR A 145 1.16 7.14 24.59
C THR A 145 1.46 6.78 26.04
N PRO A 146 1.25 7.68 27.03
CA PRO A 146 0.84 9.09 26.86
C PRO A 146 1.88 9.95 26.12
N SER A 147 1.57 11.23 25.88
CA SER A 147 2.46 12.15 25.17
C SER A 147 3.80 12.37 25.88
N LEU A 148 4.83 12.77 25.15
CA LEU A 148 6.18 13.01 25.67
C LEU A 148 6.25 14.01 26.84
N ASP A 149 5.34 14.98 26.87
CA ASP A 149 5.26 16.01 27.93
C ASP A 149 4.51 15.55 29.19
N THR A 150 4.05 14.31 29.23
CA THR A 150 3.35 13.76 30.40
C THR A 150 4.33 13.61 31.57
N GLU A 151 3.90 14.08 32.75
CA GLU A 151 4.66 13.96 33.99
C GLU A 151 4.81 12.49 34.42
N ILE A 152 6.00 12.15 34.86
CA ILE A 152 6.33 10.81 35.38
C ILE A 152 5.70 10.61 36.75
N SER A 153 4.99 9.49 36.91
CA SER A 153 4.44 9.03 38.16
C SER A 153 4.77 7.56 38.39
N ASP A 154 4.68 7.10 39.62
CA ASP A 154 4.91 5.71 39.95
C ASP A 154 3.90 4.78 39.25
N ASN A 155 4.40 3.67 38.69
CA ASN A 155 3.65 2.71 37.88
C ASN A 155 2.98 3.30 36.61
N LEU A 156 3.51 4.42 36.05
CA LEU A 156 3.07 4.94 34.78
C LEU A 156 3.36 3.91 33.71
N THR A 157 2.33 3.59 32.91
CA THR A 157 2.49 2.73 31.73
C THR A 157 2.61 3.59 30.47
N ILE A 158 3.68 3.37 29.71
CA ILE A 158 3.97 4.04 28.44
C ILE A 158 3.90 3.00 27.33
N GLN A 159 3.10 3.25 26.33
CA GLN A 159 3.07 2.44 25.12
C GLN A 159 3.87 3.13 24.02
N LEU A 160 4.88 2.46 23.52
CA LEU A 160 5.69 2.88 22.38
C LEU A 160 5.44 1.94 21.21
N VAL A 161 4.97 2.48 20.09
CA VAL A 161 4.77 1.76 18.83
C VAL A 161 5.89 2.16 17.87
N LYS A 162 6.68 1.18 17.48
CA LYS A 162 7.76 1.37 16.50
C LYS A 162 7.18 1.49 15.11
N VAL A 163 7.48 2.58 14.42
CA VAL A 163 7.05 2.83 13.04
C VAL A 163 8.23 2.75 12.10
N GLU A 164 8.14 1.86 11.12
CA GLU A 164 9.12 1.73 10.06
C GLU A 164 8.49 2.13 8.73
N ILE A 165 9.15 2.97 7.97
CA ILE A 165 8.73 3.39 6.63
C ILE A 165 9.82 2.95 5.66
N THR A 166 9.45 2.06 4.73
CA THR A 166 10.37 1.52 3.72
C THR A 166 9.78 1.66 2.33
N ASN A 167 10.66 1.76 1.33
CA ASN A 167 10.26 1.64 -0.07
C ASN A 167 10.58 0.24 -0.56
N GLU A 168 9.56 -0.48 -1.02
CA GLU A 168 9.69 -1.79 -1.62
C GLU A 168 9.40 -1.69 -3.12
N VAL A 169 10.26 -2.33 -3.93
CA VAL A 169 10.11 -2.34 -5.39
C VAL A 169 9.63 -3.72 -5.81
N ALA A 170 8.59 -3.77 -6.63
CA ALA A 170 8.06 -4.98 -7.24
C ALA A 170 7.91 -4.80 -8.75
N THR A 171 8.02 -5.89 -9.49
CA THR A 171 7.76 -5.94 -10.93
C THR A 171 6.42 -6.61 -11.17
N GLU A 172 5.58 -6.00 -11.98
CA GLU A 172 4.30 -6.56 -12.41
C GLU A 172 4.25 -6.64 -13.93
N ASP A 173 3.62 -7.69 -14.45
CA ASP A 173 3.38 -7.85 -15.87
C ASP A 173 2.24 -6.94 -16.34
N ILE A 174 2.38 -6.41 -17.57
CA ILE A 174 1.33 -5.68 -18.29
C ILE A 174 0.82 -6.62 -19.36
N ASN A 175 -0.44 -7.01 -19.28
CA ASN A 175 -1.04 -7.86 -20.29
C ASN A 175 -1.07 -7.15 -21.64
N TYR A 176 -0.87 -7.93 -22.72
CA TYR A 176 -1.11 -7.47 -24.07
C TYR A 176 -2.58 -7.61 -24.45
N GLU A 177 -2.99 -6.93 -25.51
CA GLU A 177 -4.32 -7.05 -26.11
C GLU A 177 -4.23 -7.90 -27.38
N THR A 178 -5.31 -8.63 -27.71
CA THR A 178 -5.45 -9.33 -29.00
C THR A 178 -6.24 -8.43 -29.94
N VAL A 179 -5.66 -8.10 -31.08
CA VAL A 179 -6.26 -7.33 -32.16
C VAL A 179 -6.63 -8.29 -33.28
N VAL A 180 -7.89 -8.28 -33.68
CA VAL A 180 -8.37 -9.09 -34.82
C VAL A 180 -8.45 -8.20 -36.05
N GLU A 181 -7.79 -8.60 -37.12
CA GLU A 181 -7.81 -7.94 -38.43
C GLU A 181 -8.50 -8.86 -39.45
N GLU A 182 -9.41 -8.30 -40.29
CA GLU A 182 -10.04 -9.05 -41.34
C GLU A 182 -9.07 -9.26 -42.49
N ASP A 183 -9.02 -10.51 -43.02
CA ASP A 183 -8.21 -10.86 -44.20
C ASP A 183 -9.07 -11.52 -45.26
N GLU A 184 -9.23 -10.82 -46.39
CA GLU A 184 -9.99 -11.28 -47.57
C GLU A 184 -9.31 -12.46 -48.32
N ASN A 185 -8.03 -12.73 -48.05
CA ASN A 185 -7.30 -13.84 -48.67
C ASN A 185 -7.41 -15.15 -47.88
N LEU A 186 -7.87 -15.10 -46.65
CA LEU A 186 -8.14 -16.26 -45.87
C LEU A 186 -9.61 -16.70 -45.93
N ASP A 187 -9.82 -17.98 -46.05
CA ASP A 187 -11.16 -18.56 -45.99
C ASP A 187 -11.82 -18.29 -44.64
N ILE A 188 -13.14 -18.06 -44.68
CA ILE A 188 -13.95 -17.86 -43.49
C ILE A 188 -13.74 -19.05 -42.53
N ASN A 189 -13.63 -18.75 -41.22
CA ASN A 189 -13.29 -19.68 -40.15
C ASN A 189 -11.81 -20.09 -40.09
N ASN A 190 -10.95 -19.58 -40.94
CA ASN A 190 -9.52 -19.70 -40.80
C ASN A 190 -8.97 -18.44 -40.09
N GLU A 191 -8.00 -18.67 -39.22
CA GLU A 191 -7.28 -17.64 -38.52
C GLU A 191 -5.77 -17.85 -38.73
N ASP A 192 -5.04 -16.73 -38.78
CA ASP A 192 -3.59 -16.78 -38.90
C ASP A 192 -2.98 -15.76 -37.92
N ILE A 193 -2.07 -16.20 -37.07
CA ILE A 193 -1.39 -15.34 -36.10
C ILE A 193 -0.30 -14.55 -36.84
N ARG A 194 -0.54 -13.26 -37.08
CA ARG A 194 0.41 -12.36 -37.73
C ARG A 194 1.50 -11.87 -36.81
N GLN A 195 1.14 -11.70 -35.52
CA GLN A 195 2.06 -11.26 -34.47
C GLN A 195 1.69 -11.94 -33.17
N VAL A 196 2.68 -12.57 -32.54
CA VAL A 196 2.51 -13.16 -31.22
C VAL A 196 2.57 -12.07 -30.15
N GLY A 197 1.61 -12.06 -29.23
CA GLY A 197 1.59 -11.15 -28.11
C GLY A 197 2.71 -11.40 -27.11
N GLU A 198 3.28 -10.35 -26.58
CA GLU A 198 4.25 -10.43 -25.49
C GLU A 198 3.81 -9.54 -24.32
N ALA A 199 3.84 -10.06 -23.10
CA ALA A 199 3.57 -9.25 -21.92
C ALA A 199 4.64 -8.17 -21.74
N GLY A 200 4.19 -6.98 -21.42
CA GLY A 200 5.04 -5.90 -20.94
C GLY A 200 5.36 -6.07 -19.46
N GLN A 201 6.16 -5.17 -18.92
CA GLN A 201 6.51 -5.14 -17.49
C GLN A 201 6.56 -3.72 -16.98
N LYS A 202 6.05 -3.51 -15.77
CA LYS A 202 6.16 -2.27 -15.02
C LYS A 202 6.81 -2.52 -13.67
N GLU A 203 7.63 -1.58 -13.26
CA GLU A 203 8.20 -1.51 -11.93
C GLU A 203 7.30 -0.61 -11.07
N ILE A 204 6.91 -1.09 -9.91
CA ILE A 204 6.09 -0.36 -8.95
C ILE A 204 6.89 -0.20 -7.66
N THR A 205 7.02 1.04 -7.20
CA THR A 205 7.58 1.35 -5.89
C THR A 205 6.44 1.57 -4.90
N TYR A 206 6.43 0.79 -3.85
CA TYR A 206 5.48 0.90 -2.74
C TYR A 206 6.15 1.59 -1.55
N LYS A 207 5.47 2.56 -0.94
CA LYS A 207 5.75 3.02 0.40
C LYS A 207 5.03 2.09 1.37
N VAL A 208 5.80 1.33 2.14
CA VAL A 208 5.28 0.38 3.13
C VAL A 208 5.50 0.95 4.53
N VAL A 209 4.43 1.04 5.30
CA VAL A 209 4.46 1.46 6.70
C VAL A 209 4.21 0.24 7.58
N LYS A 210 5.15 -0.06 8.47
CA LYS A 210 5.03 -1.13 9.44
C LYS A 210 4.96 -0.54 10.85
N LYS A 211 4.05 -1.06 11.68
CA LYS A 211 3.95 -0.75 13.12
C LYS A 211 4.26 -2.03 13.90
N ASP A 212 5.25 -1.95 14.78
CA ASP A 212 5.76 -3.11 15.53
C ASP A 212 6.03 -4.33 14.64
N GLY A 213 6.64 -4.08 13.47
CA GLY A 213 6.98 -5.10 12.47
C GLY A 213 5.79 -5.61 11.63
N LYS A 214 4.56 -5.15 11.87
CA LYS A 214 3.37 -5.53 11.09
C LYS A 214 3.05 -4.46 10.05
N GLU A 215 2.86 -4.86 8.81
CA GLU A 215 2.44 -3.95 7.74
C GLU A 215 1.02 -3.42 8.02
N VAL A 216 0.87 -2.10 8.04
CA VAL A 216 -0.40 -1.41 8.27
C VAL A 216 -0.84 -0.58 7.07
N SER A 217 0.09 -0.22 6.18
CA SER A 217 -0.21 0.49 4.94
C SER A 217 0.80 0.14 3.86
N ARG A 218 0.29 0.03 2.61
CA ARG A 218 1.09 -0.14 1.39
C ARG A 218 0.48 0.75 0.31
N GLU A 219 1.22 1.74 -0.13
CA GLU A 219 0.77 2.72 -1.11
C GLU A 219 1.74 2.77 -2.29
N VAL A 220 1.19 2.85 -3.52
CA VAL A 220 2.00 3.06 -4.72
C VAL A 220 2.47 4.51 -4.74
N VAL A 221 3.79 4.72 -4.71
CA VAL A 221 4.39 6.05 -4.81
C VAL A 221 4.97 6.33 -6.19
N GLN A 222 5.32 5.27 -6.93
CA GLN A 222 5.81 5.37 -8.30
C GLN A 222 5.45 4.12 -9.09
N SER A 223 5.10 4.31 -10.38
CA SER A 223 4.95 3.23 -11.35
C SER A 223 5.67 3.64 -12.63
N LYS A 224 6.50 2.75 -13.18
CA LYS A 224 7.29 2.99 -14.38
C LYS A 224 7.23 1.77 -15.28
N VAL A 225 6.79 1.94 -16.52
CA VAL A 225 6.87 0.89 -17.53
C VAL A 225 8.34 0.68 -17.90
N ILE A 226 8.82 -0.56 -17.78
CA ILE A 226 10.18 -0.97 -18.14
C ILE A 226 10.22 -1.75 -19.45
N LYS A 227 9.10 -2.41 -19.80
CA LYS A 227 8.89 -3.05 -21.11
C LYS A 227 7.44 -2.83 -21.52
N GLU A 228 7.22 -2.23 -22.68
CA GLU A 228 5.87 -2.10 -23.25
C GLU A 228 5.36 -3.48 -23.70
N PRO A 229 4.05 -3.78 -23.55
CA PRO A 229 3.46 -4.99 -24.13
C PRO A 229 3.43 -4.91 -25.64
N VAL A 230 3.56 -6.06 -26.29
CA VAL A 230 3.37 -6.22 -27.72
C VAL A 230 2.04 -6.93 -27.94
N ASN A 231 1.10 -6.28 -28.63
CA ASN A 231 -0.20 -6.86 -28.89
C ASN A 231 -0.12 -8.08 -29.81
N GLU A 232 -0.97 -9.06 -29.56
CA GLU A 232 -1.21 -10.15 -30.49
C GLU A 232 -2.06 -9.64 -31.66
N ILE A 233 -1.72 -10.03 -32.90
CA ILE A 233 -2.51 -9.72 -34.09
C ILE A 233 -2.93 -11.04 -34.74
N ILE A 234 -4.23 -11.26 -34.84
CA ILE A 234 -4.86 -12.42 -35.48
C ILE A 234 -5.59 -11.95 -36.75
N ALA A 235 -5.16 -12.44 -37.91
CA ALA A 235 -5.90 -12.28 -39.14
C ALA A 235 -7.05 -13.28 -39.18
N GLN A 236 -8.29 -12.79 -39.28
CA GLN A 236 -9.50 -13.60 -39.42
C GLN A 236 -9.99 -13.60 -40.86
N GLY A 237 -10.12 -14.78 -41.44
CA GLY A 237 -10.54 -14.94 -42.83
C GLY A 237 -11.99 -14.49 -43.06
N THR A 238 -12.21 -13.75 -44.11
CA THR A 238 -13.53 -13.28 -44.56
C THR A 238 -13.96 -13.89 -45.89
N ARG A 239 -13.03 -14.56 -46.59
CA ARG A 239 -13.30 -15.18 -47.88
C ARG A 239 -14.24 -16.35 -47.77
N ARG A 240 -15.44 -16.28 -48.39
CA ARG A 240 -16.45 -17.31 -48.39
C ARG A 240 -16.29 -18.15 -49.66
N VAL A 241 -15.88 -19.39 -49.49
CA VAL A 241 -15.71 -20.32 -50.63
C VAL A 241 -16.57 -21.59 -50.42
N PHE A 242 -17.04 -22.15 -51.52
CA PHE A 242 -17.67 -23.46 -51.56
C PHE A 242 -17.12 -24.31 -52.69
N ALA A 243 -17.15 -25.61 -52.54
CA ALA A 243 -16.76 -26.54 -53.60
C ALA A 243 -17.94 -26.77 -54.55
N SER A 244 -17.76 -26.37 -55.80
CA SER A 244 -18.71 -26.59 -56.85
C SER A 244 -18.22 -27.65 -57.83
N ARG A 245 -19.07 -28.09 -58.75
CA ARG A 245 -18.69 -28.97 -59.87
C ARG A 245 -17.55 -28.38 -60.70
N ASP A 246 -17.48 -27.04 -60.81
CA ASP A 246 -16.52 -26.32 -61.62
C ASP A 246 -15.28 -25.86 -60.84
N GLY A 247 -15.08 -26.37 -59.63
CA GLY A 247 -14.01 -26.02 -58.70
C GLY A 247 -14.51 -25.18 -57.53
N ASN A 248 -13.58 -24.67 -56.74
CA ASN A 248 -13.92 -23.78 -55.66
C ASN A 248 -14.37 -22.41 -56.21
N MET A 249 -15.46 -21.91 -55.69
CA MET A 249 -16.01 -20.60 -56.03
C MET A 249 -16.21 -19.76 -54.80
N GLU A 250 -15.87 -18.49 -54.96
CA GLU A 250 -16.20 -17.46 -53.95
C GLU A 250 -17.66 -17.05 -54.06
N TYR A 251 -18.30 -16.78 -52.92
CA TYR A 251 -19.64 -16.26 -52.87
C TYR A 251 -19.74 -15.12 -51.84
N LYS A 252 -20.67 -14.21 -52.10
CA LYS A 252 -20.96 -13.08 -51.21
C LYS A 252 -22.00 -13.40 -50.17
N ASP A 253 -23.02 -14.19 -50.57
CA ASP A 253 -24.09 -14.57 -49.68
C ASP A 253 -24.60 -15.96 -50.02
N LEU A 254 -25.24 -16.65 -49.04
CA LEU A 254 -25.82 -17.97 -49.14
C LEU A 254 -27.28 -17.94 -48.67
N ILE A 255 -28.19 -18.30 -49.57
CA ILE A 255 -29.62 -18.34 -49.29
C ILE A 255 -30.14 -19.79 -49.52
N TYR A 256 -30.87 -20.30 -48.61
CA TYR A 256 -31.56 -21.60 -48.77
C TYR A 256 -32.95 -21.34 -49.36
N CYS A 257 -33.21 -21.90 -50.55
CA CYS A 257 -34.46 -21.66 -51.28
C CYS A 257 -35.26 -22.94 -51.51
N GLU A 258 -36.56 -22.79 -51.65
CA GLU A 258 -37.39 -23.74 -52.37
C GLU A 258 -37.18 -23.55 -53.87
N SER A 259 -36.98 -24.63 -54.60
CA SER A 259 -36.76 -24.57 -56.07
C SER A 259 -37.79 -25.35 -56.80
N THR A 260 -38.40 -24.70 -57.78
CA THR A 260 -39.25 -25.31 -58.80
C THR A 260 -38.59 -25.19 -60.17
N ALA A 261 -39.21 -25.66 -61.24
CA ALA A 261 -38.68 -25.54 -62.56
C ALA A 261 -39.77 -25.15 -63.58
N TYR A 262 -39.41 -24.36 -64.56
CA TYR A 262 -40.30 -23.95 -65.64
C TYR A 262 -39.61 -24.09 -67.00
N ALA A 263 -40.43 -24.21 -68.10
CA ALA A 263 -40.02 -24.24 -69.46
C ALA A 263 -40.95 -23.37 -70.35
N GLY A 264 -40.48 -22.91 -71.49
CA GLY A 264 -41.31 -22.15 -72.45
C GLY A 264 -40.47 -21.20 -73.27
N ASP A 265 -41.14 -20.59 -74.26
CA ASP A 265 -40.50 -19.73 -75.27
C ASP A 265 -40.66 -18.21 -74.96
N GLY A 266 -40.91 -17.87 -73.70
CA GLY A 266 -41.17 -16.49 -73.26
C GLY A 266 -39.92 -15.58 -73.24
N ILE A 267 -40.17 -14.34 -72.81
CA ILE A 267 -39.13 -13.36 -72.53
C ILE A 267 -39.14 -13.13 -71.00
N THR A 268 -37.96 -13.16 -70.40
CA THR A 268 -37.79 -12.91 -68.97
C THR A 268 -38.16 -11.50 -68.54
N ALA A 269 -38.30 -11.25 -67.26
CA ALA A 269 -38.57 -9.91 -66.72
C ALA A 269 -37.48 -8.89 -67.06
N THR A 270 -36.26 -9.31 -67.38
CA THR A 270 -35.14 -8.42 -67.84
C THR A 270 -35.09 -8.28 -69.34
N GLY A 271 -36.03 -8.89 -70.11
CA GLY A 271 -36.10 -8.77 -71.56
C GLY A 271 -35.21 -9.74 -72.32
N THR A 272 -34.65 -10.75 -71.71
CA THR A 272 -33.81 -11.78 -72.33
C THR A 272 -34.60 -13.06 -72.60
N VAL A 273 -34.10 -13.92 -73.49
CA VAL A 273 -34.67 -15.24 -73.70
C VAL A 273 -34.13 -16.18 -72.62
N PRO A 274 -34.97 -16.87 -71.85
CA PRO A 274 -34.52 -17.81 -70.85
C PRO A 274 -33.77 -18.99 -71.47
N SER A 275 -32.72 -19.47 -70.83
CA SER A 275 -31.90 -20.57 -71.33
C SER A 275 -31.34 -21.42 -70.22
N TYR A 276 -31.26 -22.74 -70.47
CA TYR A 276 -30.54 -23.68 -69.66
C TYR A 276 -29.23 -24.07 -70.33
N LYS A 277 -28.12 -23.78 -69.62
CA LYS A 277 -26.73 -24.04 -70.10
C LYS A 277 -25.96 -24.73 -69.00
N PRO A 278 -25.93 -26.08 -68.93
CA PRO A 278 -25.28 -26.78 -67.82
C PRO A 278 -23.80 -26.43 -67.59
N ALA A 279 -23.06 -26.03 -68.61
CA ALA A 279 -21.67 -25.62 -68.54
C ALA A 279 -21.50 -24.08 -68.68
N GLY A 280 -22.57 -23.33 -68.64
CA GLY A 280 -22.57 -21.87 -68.80
C GLY A 280 -23.46 -21.20 -67.76
N ILE A 281 -23.98 -20.03 -68.12
CA ILE A 281 -24.91 -19.26 -67.28
C ILE A 281 -26.32 -19.52 -67.78
N SER A 282 -27.14 -20.12 -66.91
CA SER A 282 -28.54 -20.41 -67.11
C SER A 282 -29.42 -19.27 -66.58
N THR A 283 -30.76 -19.40 -66.75
CA THR A 283 -31.74 -18.43 -66.30
C THR A 283 -32.49 -18.98 -65.06
N ILE A 284 -32.75 -18.15 -64.07
CA ILE A 284 -33.68 -18.42 -62.99
C ILE A 284 -34.64 -17.25 -62.76
N ALA A 285 -35.87 -17.57 -62.36
CA ALA A 285 -36.80 -16.60 -61.81
C ALA A 285 -36.68 -16.56 -60.29
N VAL A 286 -36.78 -15.35 -59.74
CA VAL A 286 -36.57 -15.04 -58.31
C VAL A 286 -37.57 -14.02 -57.80
N ASP A 287 -37.64 -13.82 -56.49
CA ASP A 287 -38.17 -12.59 -55.89
C ASP A 287 -37.09 -11.52 -55.84
N PRO A 288 -37.24 -10.40 -56.58
CA PRO A 288 -36.22 -9.37 -56.62
C PRO A 288 -35.94 -8.67 -55.29
N ARG A 289 -36.82 -8.87 -54.28
CA ARG A 289 -36.63 -8.35 -52.93
C ARG A 289 -35.64 -9.19 -52.14
N VAL A 290 -35.41 -10.46 -52.57
CA VAL A 290 -34.50 -11.42 -51.94
C VAL A 290 -33.22 -11.56 -52.77
N ILE A 291 -33.35 -11.81 -54.07
CA ILE A 291 -32.24 -11.92 -54.99
C ILE A 291 -32.45 -10.83 -56.10
N PRO A 292 -31.71 -9.76 -56.10
CA PRO A 292 -31.87 -8.68 -57.10
C PRO A 292 -31.72 -9.20 -58.54
N LEU A 293 -32.56 -8.72 -59.45
CA LEU A 293 -32.40 -9.04 -60.84
C LEU A 293 -31.05 -8.61 -61.39
N GLY A 294 -30.40 -9.48 -62.16
CA GLY A 294 -29.03 -9.30 -62.64
C GLY A 294 -27.95 -9.90 -61.75
N SER A 295 -28.33 -10.48 -60.58
CA SER A 295 -27.36 -11.20 -59.74
C SER A 295 -26.89 -12.48 -60.43
N LEU A 296 -25.59 -12.76 -60.35
CA LEU A 296 -25.01 -14.05 -60.74
C LEU A 296 -25.03 -14.97 -59.53
N VAL A 297 -25.64 -16.14 -59.71
CA VAL A 297 -25.78 -17.12 -58.64
C VAL A 297 -25.28 -18.50 -59.05
N TYR A 298 -25.00 -19.35 -58.07
CA TYR A 298 -24.85 -20.77 -58.31
C TYR A 298 -25.92 -21.51 -57.46
N VAL A 299 -26.70 -22.31 -58.17
CA VAL A 299 -27.76 -23.12 -57.57
C VAL A 299 -27.28 -24.55 -57.48
N GLU A 300 -27.30 -25.13 -56.30
CA GLU A 300 -26.86 -26.52 -56.07
C GLU A 300 -27.66 -27.51 -56.88
N GLY A 301 -26.95 -28.36 -57.64
CA GLY A 301 -27.58 -29.32 -58.55
C GLY A 301 -28.10 -28.76 -59.88
N TYR A 302 -28.01 -27.45 -60.10
CA TYR A 302 -28.36 -26.74 -61.35
C TYR A 302 -27.16 -26.08 -62.05
N GLY A 303 -26.37 -25.37 -61.30
CA GLY A 303 -25.18 -24.68 -61.78
C GLY A 303 -25.30 -23.16 -61.75
N LYS A 304 -24.40 -22.49 -62.52
CA LYS A 304 -24.40 -21.01 -62.60
C LYS A 304 -25.64 -20.51 -63.31
N ALA A 305 -26.23 -19.45 -62.78
CA ALA A 305 -27.41 -18.84 -63.34
C ALA A 305 -27.46 -17.32 -63.13
N ILE A 306 -28.16 -16.62 -63.97
CA ILE A 306 -28.52 -15.21 -63.80
C ILE A 306 -29.96 -15.12 -63.29
N ALA A 307 -30.16 -14.34 -62.26
CA ALA A 307 -31.50 -13.98 -61.80
C ALA A 307 -32.09 -12.92 -62.76
N SER A 308 -32.77 -13.38 -63.83
CA SER A 308 -33.28 -12.49 -64.87
C SER A 308 -34.78 -12.54 -65.07
N ASP A 309 -35.47 -13.41 -64.31
CA ASP A 309 -36.91 -13.57 -64.43
C ASP A 309 -37.64 -13.45 -63.10
N THR A 310 -38.94 -13.28 -63.18
CA THR A 310 -39.86 -13.22 -62.02
C THR A 310 -41.12 -14.01 -62.27
N GLY A 311 -41.74 -14.49 -61.23
CA GLY A 311 -43.02 -15.17 -61.33
C GLY A 311 -44.03 -14.71 -60.28
N GLY A 312 -45.33 -14.77 -60.59
CA GLY A 312 -46.37 -14.38 -59.64
C GLY A 312 -46.35 -15.18 -58.35
N LEU A 313 -45.95 -16.47 -58.44
CA LEU A 313 -45.80 -17.37 -57.30
C LEU A 313 -44.41 -17.49 -56.72
N ILE A 314 -43.43 -16.86 -57.37
CA ILE A 314 -42.02 -16.86 -56.91
C ILE A 314 -41.84 -15.68 -55.97
N LYS A 315 -42.02 -15.95 -54.66
CA LYS A 315 -41.99 -14.95 -53.58
C LYS A 315 -41.16 -15.43 -52.40
N GLY A 316 -40.40 -14.51 -51.79
CA GLY A 316 -39.49 -14.85 -50.70
C GLY A 316 -38.34 -15.75 -51.19
N ASN A 317 -37.98 -16.73 -50.40
CA ASN A 317 -36.90 -17.70 -50.68
C ASN A 317 -37.40 -18.83 -51.62
N ILE A 318 -38.07 -18.49 -52.73
CA ILE A 318 -38.47 -19.42 -53.78
C ILE A 318 -37.77 -19.01 -55.08
N ILE A 319 -37.17 -19.96 -55.77
CA ILE A 319 -36.59 -19.79 -57.11
C ILE A 319 -37.24 -20.75 -58.08
N ASP A 320 -37.27 -20.39 -59.35
CA ASP A 320 -37.74 -21.21 -60.44
C ASP A 320 -36.65 -21.32 -61.51
N VAL A 321 -36.12 -22.54 -61.67
CA VAL A 321 -35.00 -22.76 -62.61
C VAL A 321 -35.56 -23.03 -63.98
N PHE A 322 -34.98 -22.41 -65.01
CA PHE A 322 -35.40 -22.67 -66.40
C PHE A 322 -34.77 -23.96 -66.92
N LEU A 323 -35.61 -24.81 -67.55
CA LEU A 323 -35.18 -26.05 -68.20
C LEU A 323 -35.74 -26.07 -69.67
N ASN A 324 -35.08 -26.84 -70.55
CA ASN A 324 -35.41 -26.82 -71.95
C ASN A 324 -36.73 -27.59 -72.32
N SER A 325 -37.29 -28.36 -71.40
CA SER A 325 -38.51 -29.10 -71.63
C SER A 325 -39.31 -29.27 -70.37
N GLU A 326 -40.68 -29.50 -70.54
CA GLU A 326 -41.54 -29.84 -69.42
C GLU A 326 -41.19 -31.18 -68.76
N SER A 327 -40.64 -32.14 -69.53
CA SER A 327 -40.21 -33.43 -68.98
C SER A 327 -39.01 -33.24 -68.01
N GLU A 328 -38.09 -32.34 -68.34
CA GLU A 328 -37.00 -31.97 -67.43
C GLU A 328 -37.54 -31.23 -66.22
N CYS A 329 -38.53 -30.37 -66.35
CA CYS A 329 -39.16 -29.69 -65.23
C CYS A 329 -39.81 -30.67 -64.28
N ARG A 330 -40.56 -31.71 -64.82
CA ARG A 330 -41.16 -32.80 -64.05
C ARG A 330 -40.08 -33.64 -63.32
N SER A 331 -38.92 -33.83 -63.94
CA SER A 331 -37.79 -34.56 -63.37
C SER A 331 -37.11 -33.76 -62.28
N TRP A 332 -37.00 -32.40 -62.41
CA TRP A 332 -36.50 -31.53 -61.37
C TRP A 332 -37.41 -31.51 -60.18
N GLY A 333 -38.70 -31.39 -60.40
CA GLY A 333 -39.74 -31.38 -59.38
C GLY A 333 -39.65 -30.15 -58.48
N ARG A 334 -40.12 -30.32 -57.24
CA ARG A 334 -40.01 -29.31 -56.19
C ARG A 334 -38.98 -29.78 -55.17
N LYS A 335 -38.00 -28.94 -54.92
CA LYS A 335 -36.89 -29.20 -53.97
C LYS A 335 -36.92 -28.17 -52.88
N TYR A 336 -36.57 -28.59 -51.65
CA TYR A 336 -36.51 -27.73 -50.47
C TYR A 336 -35.09 -27.60 -49.96
N ASN A 337 -34.78 -26.47 -49.30
CA ASN A 337 -33.46 -26.18 -48.76
C ASN A 337 -32.33 -26.30 -49.80
N VAL A 338 -32.56 -25.84 -51.00
CA VAL A 338 -31.55 -25.81 -52.04
C VAL A 338 -30.60 -24.64 -51.78
N PRO A 339 -29.30 -24.88 -51.60
CA PRO A 339 -28.32 -23.81 -51.45
C PRO A 339 -28.22 -22.96 -52.72
N VAL A 340 -28.37 -21.67 -52.58
CA VAL A 340 -28.20 -20.66 -53.67
C VAL A 340 -27.12 -19.72 -53.20
N TYR A 341 -25.96 -19.82 -53.81
CA TYR A 341 -24.82 -18.98 -53.56
C TYR A 341 -24.85 -17.74 -54.42
N ILE A 342 -24.90 -16.55 -53.88
CA ILE A 342 -24.79 -15.31 -54.60
C ILE A 342 -23.29 -15.06 -54.92
N LEU A 343 -22.91 -15.17 -56.18
CA LEU A 343 -21.55 -15.02 -56.62
C LEU A 343 -21.23 -13.53 -56.85
N ALA A 344 -22.17 -12.77 -57.44
CA ALA A 344 -22.02 -11.34 -57.64
C ALA A 344 -23.41 -10.67 -57.71
N TYR A 345 -23.48 -9.46 -57.23
CA TYR A 345 -24.66 -8.61 -57.35
C TYR A 345 -24.70 -7.87 -58.69
N PRO A 346 -25.82 -7.25 -59.08
CA PRO A 346 -25.92 -6.52 -60.33
C PRO A 346 -24.85 -5.39 -60.43
N GLY A 347 -24.09 -5.36 -61.55
CA GLY A 347 -23.04 -4.38 -61.80
C GLY A 347 -21.65 -4.73 -61.27
N GLU A 348 -21.51 -5.93 -60.62
CA GLU A 348 -20.21 -6.39 -60.09
C GLU A 348 -19.53 -7.43 -61.02
N TRP A 349 -20.19 -7.82 -62.12
CA TRP A 349 -19.70 -8.83 -63.05
C TRP A 349 -20.10 -8.53 -64.50
#